data_33ae3918342c407fa0550a08bdbf673c
#
_entry.id   33ae3918342c407fa0550a08bdbf673c
#
_cell.length_a   1.000
_cell.length_b   1.000
_cell.length_c   1.000
_cell.angle_alpha   90.00
_cell.angle_beta   90.00
_cell.angle_gamma   90.00
#
_symmetry.space_group_name_H-M   'P 1'
#
loop_
_entity.id
_entity.type
_entity.pdbx_description
1 polymer ?
#
loop_
_entity_poly.entity_id
_entity_poly.type
_entity_poly.pdbx_seq_one_letter_code
_entity_poly.pdbx_strand_id
1 'polypeptide(L)'
;MTRKIPLLALGLGMALASAQAFAHGNHSHGPALTEVERQASEGIFADKDVQDRALSDWEGVWQSVNPYLLNGDLDPVLEQKAKKPGGKSVEEYRAYYKKGYATDVEQIGIEDDVIEFHVGEAVN
;
A
#
# COMPACT_ATOMS: atom_id res chain seq x y z
N MET A 1 -7.17 -1.53 68.25
CA MET A 1 -6.36 -0.50 67.54
C MET A 1 -7.01 -0.21 66.24
N THR A 2 -7.76 0.88 66.17
CA THR A 2 -8.56 1.27 64.99
C THR A 2 -7.80 2.32 64.19
N ARG A 3 -7.33 1.99 63.00
CA ARG A 3 -6.73 2.97 62.10
C ARG A 3 -7.80 3.59 61.23
N LYS A 4 -8.00 4.89 61.37
CA LYS A 4 -8.86 5.72 60.53
C LYS A 4 -8.09 6.05 59.22
N ILE A 5 -8.70 5.75 58.08
CA ILE A 5 -8.22 6.14 56.76
C ILE A 5 -8.97 7.41 56.35
N PRO A 6 -8.30 8.49 55.98
CA PRO A 6 -9.00 9.68 55.48
C PRO A 6 -9.53 9.48 54.06
N LEU A 7 -10.78 9.90 53.87
CA LEU A 7 -11.50 9.93 52.60
C LEU A 7 -10.88 11.02 51.72
N LEU A 8 -10.21 10.63 50.64
CA LEU A 8 -9.73 11.57 49.62
C LEU A 8 -10.85 11.79 48.62
N ALA A 9 -11.30 13.01 48.48
CA ALA A 9 -12.29 13.44 47.53
C ALA A 9 -11.79 13.22 46.10
N LEU A 10 -12.49 12.39 45.34
CA LEU A 10 -12.26 12.21 43.89
C LEU A 10 -12.91 13.38 43.15
N GLY A 11 -12.08 14.28 42.64
CA GLY A 11 -12.48 15.31 41.70
C GLY A 11 -12.87 14.67 40.36
N LEU A 12 -14.12 14.89 39.96
CA LEU A 12 -14.67 14.47 38.71
C LEU A 12 -14.12 15.37 37.57
N GLY A 13 -13.00 14.98 36.99
CA GLY A 13 -12.48 15.62 35.79
C GLY A 13 -13.27 15.14 34.55
N MET A 14 -14.15 15.99 34.06
CA MET A 14 -14.74 15.79 32.71
C MET A 14 -13.63 15.89 31.65
N ALA A 15 -13.18 14.77 31.13
CA ALA A 15 -12.39 14.72 29.94
C ALA A 15 -13.33 14.98 28.75
N LEU A 16 -13.31 16.20 28.22
CA LEU A 16 -13.84 16.51 26.90
C LEU A 16 -13.00 15.74 25.88
N ALA A 17 -13.53 14.63 25.42
CA ALA A 17 -13.01 13.95 24.24
C ALA A 17 -13.28 14.86 23.03
N SER A 18 -12.30 15.67 22.67
CA SER A 18 -12.26 16.33 21.39
C SER A 18 -12.13 15.23 20.33
N ALA A 19 -13.23 14.93 19.65
CA ALA A 19 -13.22 14.18 18.42
C ALA A 19 -12.37 14.99 17.42
N GLN A 20 -11.10 14.61 17.28
CA GLN A 20 -10.30 15.10 16.17
C GLN A 20 -10.87 14.45 14.90
N ALA A 21 -11.70 15.21 14.19
CA ALA A 21 -11.99 14.91 12.82
C ALA A 21 -10.64 14.79 12.11
N PHE A 22 -10.31 13.61 11.64
CA PHE A 22 -9.24 13.42 10.67
C PHE A 22 -9.68 14.15 9.41
N ALA A 23 -9.36 15.45 9.36
CA ALA A 23 -9.39 16.18 8.13
C ALA A 23 -8.53 15.37 7.15
N HIS A 24 -9.14 14.92 6.07
CA HIS A 24 -8.46 14.34 4.92
C HIS A 24 -7.31 15.28 4.60
N GLY A 25 -6.09 14.74 4.78
CA GLY A 25 -4.88 15.52 4.60
C GLY A 25 -4.94 16.21 3.26
N ASN A 26 -4.79 17.52 3.31
CA ASN A 26 -4.39 18.30 2.18
C ASN A 26 -3.24 17.53 1.51
N HIS A 27 -3.50 16.91 0.38
CA HIS A 27 -2.45 16.48 -0.50
C HIS A 27 -1.71 17.76 -0.86
N SER A 28 -0.59 18.02 -0.16
CA SER A 28 0.34 19.03 -0.60
C SER A 28 0.75 18.59 -2.00
N HIS A 29 0.22 19.29 -3.00
CA HIS A 29 0.70 19.15 -4.35
C HIS A 29 2.19 19.45 -4.26
N GLY A 30 3.02 18.45 -4.47
CA GLY A 30 4.45 18.64 -4.69
C GLY A 30 4.66 19.71 -5.77
N PRO A 31 5.86 20.23 -5.95
CA PRO A 31 6.12 21.22 -6.98
C PRO A 31 5.55 20.73 -8.30
N ALA A 32 4.93 21.64 -9.06
CA ALA A 32 4.34 21.33 -10.34
C ALA A 32 5.38 20.60 -11.23
N LEU A 33 4.99 19.49 -11.84
CA LEU A 33 5.85 18.76 -12.75
C LEU A 33 6.38 19.69 -13.85
N THR A 34 7.64 19.55 -14.17
CA THR A 34 8.21 20.17 -15.37
C THR A 34 7.52 19.58 -16.62
N GLU A 35 7.64 20.24 -17.75
CA GLU A 35 7.06 19.74 -19.00
C GLU A 35 7.64 18.36 -19.40
N VAL A 36 8.92 18.15 -19.13
CA VAL A 36 9.59 16.86 -19.39
C VAL A 36 9.02 15.75 -18.49
N GLU A 37 8.85 16.03 -17.20
CA GLU A 37 8.25 15.08 -16.25
C GLU A 37 6.80 14.78 -16.59
N ARG A 38 6.04 15.78 -17.03
CA ARG A 38 4.66 15.61 -17.48
C ARG A 38 4.62 14.69 -18.70
N GLN A 39 5.46 14.94 -19.72
CA GLN A 39 5.55 14.10 -20.91
C GLN A 39 5.97 12.67 -20.55
N ALA A 40 6.95 12.50 -19.66
CA ALA A 40 7.38 11.19 -19.20
C ALA A 40 6.25 10.43 -18.47
N SER A 41 5.43 11.13 -17.68
CA SER A 41 4.27 10.52 -17.01
C SER A 41 3.18 10.06 -17.99
N GLU A 42 3.14 10.62 -19.19
CA GLU A 42 2.27 10.22 -20.30
C GLU A 42 2.91 9.15 -21.21
N GLY A 43 4.12 8.69 -20.87
CA GLY A 43 4.86 7.69 -21.65
C GLY A 43 5.60 8.29 -22.86
N ILE A 44 5.79 9.61 -22.89
CA ILE A 44 6.47 10.33 -23.99
C ILE A 44 7.89 10.69 -23.52
N PHE A 45 8.87 9.88 -23.90
CA PHE A 45 10.29 10.10 -23.61
C PHE A 45 11.14 9.39 -24.65
N ALA A 46 12.40 9.81 -24.80
CA ALA A 46 13.34 9.11 -25.67
C ALA A 46 14.13 8.06 -24.85
N ASP A 47 14.51 6.96 -25.47
CA ASP A 47 15.26 5.87 -24.83
C ASP A 47 16.54 6.37 -24.13
N LYS A 48 17.22 7.37 -24.69
CA LYS A 48 18.40 8.00 -24.10
C LYS A 48 18.15 8.72 -22.76
N ASP A 49 16.89 9.05 -22.47
CA ASP A 49 16.47 9.75 -21.25
C ASP A 49 16.16 8.76 -20.10
N VAL A 50 16.11 7.45 -20.43
CA VAL A 50 15.95 6.39 -19.45
C VAL A 50 17.30 6.16 -18.76
N GLN A 51 17.33 6.39 -17.45
CA GLN A 51 18.51 6.20 -16.62
C GLN A 51 18.36 4.94 -15.78
N ASP A 52 19.48 4.26 -15.53
CA ASP A 52 19.49 3.17 -14.55
C ASP A 52 19.11 3.70 -13.17
N ARG A 53 18.29 2.94 -12.45
CA ARG A 53 17.83 3.27 -11.09
C ARG A 53 18.71 2.55 -10.07
N ALA A 54 19.10 3.28 -9.03
CA ALA A 54 19.76 2.65 -7.88
C ALA A 54 18.75 1.80 -7.08
N LEU A 55 19.22 0.78 -6.38
CA LEU A 55 18.36 -0.05 -5.52
C LEU A 55 17.70 0.78 -4.41
N SER A 56 18.37 1.81 -3.91
CA SER A 56 17.85 2.77 -2.94
C SER A 56 16.55 3.48 -3.38
N ASP A 57 16.30 3.59 -4.68
CA ASP A 57 15.03 4.14 -5.20
C ASP A 57 13.82 3.23 -4.90
N TRP A 58 14.08 1.98 -4.51
CA TRP A 58 13.10 0.94 -4.23
C TRP A 58 13.05 0.55 -2.75
N GLU A 59 13.75 1.29 -1.89
CA GLU A 59 13.77 1.01 -0.45
C GLU A 59 12.37 0.94 0.14
N GLY A 60 12.20 -0.01 1.05
CA GLY A 60 10.96 -0.24 1.75
C GLY A 60 10.57 -1.71 1.83
N VAL A 61 9.38 -1.93 2.37
CA VAL A 61 8.76 -3.27 2.46
C VAL A 61 7.66 -3.37 1.42
N TRP A 62 7.83 -4.32 0.53
CA TRP A 62 6.90 -4.60 -0.57
C TRP A 62 6.13 -5.87 -0.27
N GLN A 63 4.81 -5.82 -0.39
CA GLN A 63 3.94 -6.96 -0.12
C GLN A 63 3.47 -7.62 -1.40
N SER A 64 3.37 -8.94 -1.39
CA SER A 64 2.78 -9.70 -2.50
C SER A 64 1.33 -9.29 -2.76
N VAL A 65 1.00 -9.14 -4.03
CA VAL A 65 -0.39 -8.86 -4.49
C VAL A 65 -1.24 -10.13 -4.48
N ASN A 66 -0.63 -11.30 -4.47
CA ASN A 66 -1.33 -12.58 -4.59
C ASN A 66 -2.43 -12.80 -3.54
N PRO A 67 -2.23 -12.53 -2.23
CA PRO A 67 -3.29 -12.68 -1.23
C PRO A 67 -4.54 -11.85 -1.54
N TYR A 68 -4.38 -10.62 -2.00
CA TYR A 68 -5.48 -9.72 -2.35
C TYR A 68 -6.27 -10.18 -3.58
N LEU A 69 -5.59 -10.89 -4.50
CA LEU A 69 -6.27 -11.53 -5.62
C LEU A 69 -7.09 -12.73 -5.17
N LEU A 70 -6.52 -13.55 -4.26
CA LEU A 70 -7.16 -14.78 -3.82
C LEU A 70 -8.37 -14.54 -2.91
N ASN A 71 -8.33 -13.51 -2.06
CA ASN A 71 -9.41 -13.17 -1.15
C ASN A 71 -10.53 -12.31 -1.79
N GLY A 72 -10.31 -11.80 -3.01
CA GLY A 72 -11.30 -11.01 -3.76
C GLY A 72 -11.13 -9.49 -3.65
N ASP A 73 -10.16 -8.99 -2.90
CA ASP A 73 -9.94 -7.53 -2.73
C ASP A 73 -9.62 -6.83 -4.07
N LEU A 74 -9.10 -7.57 -5.06
CA LEU A 74 -8.84 -7.05 -6.40
C LEU A 74 -10.04 -7.14 -7.35
N ASP A 75 -11.18 -7.69 -6.94
CA ASP A 75 -12.34 -7.85 -7.81
C ASP A 75 -12.82 -6.53 -8.43
N PRO A 76 -12.91 -5.42 -7.70
CA PRO A 76 -13.29 -4.14 -8.28
C PRO A 76 -12.34 -3.69 -9.42
N VAL A 77 -11.04 -4.00 -9.30
CA VAL A 77 -10.05 -3.68 -10.35
C VAL A 77 -10.28 -4.55 -11.58
N LEU A 78 -10.54 -5.85 -11.39
CA LEU A 78 -10.81 -6.79 -12.49
C LEU A 78 -12.10 -6.41 -13.23
N GLU A 79 -13.14 -6.02 -12.50
CA GLU A 79 -14.39 -5.52 -13.07
C GLU A 79 -14.18 -4.26 -13.93
N GLN A 80 -13.38 -3.31 -13.47
CA GLN A 80 -13.06 -2.12 -14.25
C GLN A 80 -12.25 -2.46 -15.51
N LYS A 81 -11.34 -3.42 -15.43
CA LYS A 81 -10.60 -3.90 -16.60
C LYS A 81 -11.53 -4.59 -17.61
N ALA A 82 -12.49 -5.37 -17.15
CA ALA A 82 -13.44 -6.07 -18.00
C ALA A 82 -14.38 -5.13 -18.79
N LYS A 83 -14.66 -3.95 -18.23
CA LYS A 83 -15.51 -2.93 -18.89
C LYS A 83 -14.80 -2.20 -20.03
N LYS A 84 -13.47 -2.32 -20.16
CA LYS A 84 -12.73 -1.64 -21.23
C LYS A 84 -12.99 -2.31 -22.57
N PRO A 85 -13.06 -1.55 -23.67
CA PRO A 85 -13.17 -2.13 -25.02
C PRO A 85 -12.06 -3.16 -25.27
N GLY A 86 -12.43 -4.38 -25.70
CA GLY A 86 -11.49 -5.48 -25.88
C GLY A 86 -11.01 -6.14 -24.60
N GLY A 87 -11.61 -5.78 -23.45
CA GLY A 87 -11.33 -6.42 -22.16
C GLY A 87 -11.77 -7.88 -22.14
N LYS A 88 -11.07 -8.68 -21.34
CA LYS A 88 -11.46 -10.06 -21.01
C LYS A 88 -12.56 -10.05 -19.94
N SER A 89 -13.21 -11.21 -19.73
CA SER A 89 -14.11 -11.36 -18.57
C SER A 89 -13.33 -11.25 -17.25
N VAL A 90 -14.05 -11.01 -16.14
CA VAL A 90 -13.45 -10.96 -14.79
C VAL A 90 -12.76 -12.28 -14.47
N GLU A 91 -13.38 -13.40 -14.82
CA GLU A 91 -12.88 -14.76 -14.58
C GLU A 91 -11.58 -15.01 -15.36
N GLU A 92 -11.52 -14.58 -16.62
CA GLU A 92 -10.32 -14.70 -17.44
C GLU A 92 -9.16 -13.84 -16.89
N TYR A 93 -9.45 -12.61 -16.43
CA TYR A 93 -8.45 -11.78 -15.75
C TYR A 93 -8.00 -12.42 -14.45
N ARG A 94 -8.91 -12.95 -13.65
CA ARG A 94 -8.58 -13.64 -12.39
C ARG A 94 -7.66 -14.84 -12.64
N ALA A 95 -7.98 -15.67 -13.62
CA ALA A 95 -7.16 -16.84 -13.98
C ALA A 95 -5.76 -16.42 -14.47
N TYR A 96 -5.70 -15.37 -15.28
CA TYR A 96 -4.46 -14.81 -15.81
C TYR A 96 -3.56 -14.30 -14.66
N TYR A 97 -4.11 -13.46 -13.78
CA TYR A 97 -3.34 -12.89 -12.68
C TYR A 97 -3.01 -13.90 -11.59
N LYS A 98 -3.90 -14.87 -11.33
CA LYS A 98 -3.60 -15.98 -10.42
C LYS A 98 -2.36 -16.75 -10.85
N LYS A 99 -2.18 -16.98 -12.14
CA LYS A 99 -0.98 -17.61 -12.68
C LYS A 99 0.24 -16.67 -12.59
N GLY A 100 0.07 -15.39 -12.88
CA GLY A 100 1.16 -14.41 -12.94
C GLY A 100 1.68 -13.98 -11.57
N TYR A 101 0.82 -13.96 -10.54
CA TYR A 101 1.16 -13.52 -9.18
C TYR A 101 1.43 -14.69 -8.21
N ALA A 102 1.32 -15.93 -8.67
CA ALA A 102 1.60 -17.08 -7.83
C ALA A 102 3.07 -17.07 -7.34
N THR A 103 3.24 -16.99 -6.04
CA THR A 103 4.55 -16.97 -5.37
C THR A 103 4.38 -17.41 -3.93
N ASP A 104 5.42 -17.99 -3.36
CA ASP A 104 5.57 -18.27 -1.93
C ASP A 104 6.21 -17.08 -1.18
N VAL A 105 6.72 -16.09 -1.90
CA VAL A 105 7.25 -14.85 -1.31
C VAL A 105 6.09 -13.95 -0.90
N GLU A 106 5.97 -13.68 0.40
CA GLU A 106 4.94 -12.80 0.95
C GLU A 106 5.36 -11.34 0.96
N GLN A 107 6.64 -11.09 1.27
CA GLN A 107 7.20 -9.74 1.33
C GLN A 107 8.62 -9.71 0.77
N ILE A 108 8.99 -8.53 0.28
CA ILE A 108 10.36 -8.22 -0.11
C ILE A 108 10.77 -6.97 0.68
N GLY A 109 11.83 -7.07 1.49
CA GLY A 109 12.48 -5.94 2.13
C GLY A 109 13.63 -5.46 1.26
N ILE A 110 13.73 -4.16 1.04
CA ILE A 110 14.85 -3.53 0.34
C ILE A 110 15.40 -2.45 1.24
N GLU A 111 16.67 -2.57 1.60
CA GLU A 111 17.37 -1.62 2.45
C GLU A 111 18.83 -1.56 2.00
N ASP A 112 19.32 -0.36 1.76
CA ASP A 112 20.66 -0.12 1.18
C ASP A 112 20.85 -0.93 -0.12
N ASP A 113 21.84 -1.82 -0.14
CA ASP A 113 22.17 -2.68 -1.28
C ASP A 113 21.68 -4.14 -1.08
N VAL A 114 20.77 -4.36 -0.13
CA VAL A 114 20.27 -5.70 0.24
C VAL A 114 18.80 -5.86 -0.16
N ILE A 115 18.49 -7.00 -0.74
CA ILE A 115 17.11 -7.45 -0.98
C ILE A 115 16.87 -8.71 -0.17
N GLU A 116 15.88 -8.66 0.73
CA GLU A 116 15.47 -9.81 1.54
C GLU A 116 14.12 -10.33 1.05
N PHE A 117 14.03 -11.65 0.87
CA PHE A 117 12.79 -12.32 0.49
C PHE A 117 12.22 -13.06 1.71
N HIS A 118 11.04 -12.67 2.13
CA HIS A 118 10.31 -13.32 3.21
C HIS A 118 9.29 -14.30 2.61
N VAL A 119 9.59 -15.59 2.79
CA VAL A 119 8.75 -16.69 2.30
C VAL A 119 7.76 -17.05 3.40
N GLY A 120 6.48 -17.15 3.06
CA GLY A 120 5.44 -17.59 3.97
C GLY A 120 5.63 -19.04 4.39
N GLU A 121 5.10 -19.41 5.55
CA GLU A 121 5.04 -20.82 5.93
C GLU A 121 4.17 -21.56 4.91
N ALA A 122 4.71 -22.61 4.31
CA ALA A 122 3.92 -23.44 3.41
C ALA A 122 2.70 -23.97 4.17
N VAL A 123 1.52 -23.50 3.78
CA VAL A 123 0.26 -24.06 4.29
C VAL A 123 0.15 -25.46 3.70
N ASN A 124 0.49 -26.48 4.52
CA ASN A 124 0.30 -27.88 4.20
C ASN A 124 -1.18 -28.26 4.27
#